data_44f3439470d9de09c84713173d4f18cc
#
_entry.id   44f3439470d9de09c84713173d4f18cc
#
_cell.length_a   1.000
_cell.length_b   1.000
_cell.length_c   1.000
_cell.angle_alpha   90.00
_cell.angle_beta   90.00
_cell.angle_gamma   90.00
#
_symmetry.space_group_name_H-M   'P 1'
#
loop_
_entity.id
_entity.type
_entity.pdbx_description
1 polymer ?
#
loop_
_entity_poly.entity_id
_entity_poly.type
_entity_poly.pdbx_seq_one_letter_code
_entity_poly.pdbx_strand_id
1 'polypeptide(L)'
;PESFFRNLLYGQEFFKKEFGKKSNDIFLPDCFGFGYTLPTIAAHSGIIGFSTQKLQHRKLPFYGDHKLPFMFGLWEGIDGARIMAVPHAQDYVSRFDGQELSNNGKLVDLAKNGLNNTVYHYYGAGDRGGSPTIASVRSVETGMKGEGPVQIISARSGQLFDDYYPFEKHPELLVFKGELLMDVHATGCYTSQAAMKLFNRRNELLADAAERASVVAEWLGGAAYPEEPLRESWQRFLWHQFHDDLTGTSIPVAYTFSWNDELIAQSEFAEITTGAVGAVSRALDTRTRGISVVVYNPVAQSRCDIVTATVDMASQPKDIVAVAPNGKKVFGQLLSWQNGKATVLFPVDMDPVSFSVYDVRSGKISGTKQLKAESNILENSIYKVVLDKNGDIASITDKRNGRELVEPGKAFRLALFLSLIHISEPTRPEPIS
;
A
#
# COMPACT_ATOMS: atom_id res chain seq x y z
N PRO A 1 1.11 -3.58 4.67
CA PRO A 1 0.97 -3.54 6.14
C PRO A 1 2.12 -2.82 6.83
N GLU A 2 3.39 -3.06 6.43
CA GLU A 2 4.57 -2.46 7.07
C GLU A 2 4.51 -0.93 7.11
N SER A 3 4.15 -0.29 6.01
CA SER A 3 4.00 1.17 5.93
C SER A 3 3.03 1.74 6.97
N PHE A 4 1.94 1.03 7.27
CA PHE A 4 0.99 1.45 8.30
C PHE A 4 1.60 1.37 9.70
N PHE A 5 2.31 0.28 10.03
CA PHE A 5 3.02 0.17 11.30
C PHE A 5 4.07 1.25 11.44
N ARG A 6 4.84 1.53 10.38
CA ARG A 6 5.87 2.59 10.38
C ARG A 6 5.27 3.98 10.54
N ASN A 7 4.16 4.25 9.85
CA ASN A 7 3.46 5.53 9.97
C ASN A 7 2.96 5.74 11.41
N LEU A 8 2.35 4.72 12.03
CA LEU A 8 1.94 4.76 13.42
C LEU A 8 3.13 4.91 14.38
N LEU A 9 4.22 4.16 14.15
CA LEU A 9 5.42 4.24 14.97
C LEU A 9 5.99 5.66 14.98
N TYR A 10 6.29 6.22 13.82
CA TYR A 10 6.86 7.56 13.71
C TYR A 10 5.90 8.64 14.19
N GLY A 11 4.60 8.53 13.90
CA GLY A 11 3.59 9.45 14.39
C GLY A 11 3.47 9.43 15.91
N GLN A 12 3.46 8.26 16.53
CA GLN A 12 3.40 8.11 17.99
C GLN A 12 4.69 8.60 18.69
N GLU A 13 5.85 8.39 18.09
CA GLU A 13 7.11 8.93 18.58
C GLU A 13 7.12 10.45 18.51
N PHE A 14 6.66 11.03 17.39
CA PHE A 14 6.52 12.46 17.23
C PHE A 14 5.58 13.05 18.28
N PHE A 15 4.38 12.53 18.44
CA PHE A 15 3.42 13.02 19.43
C PHE A 15 3.96 12.92 20.86
N LYS A 16 4.63 11.83 21.20
CA LYS A 16 5.25 11.67 22.52
C LYS A 16 6.35 12.70 22.75
N LYS A 17 7.19 12.94 21.74
CA LYS A 17 8.29 13.88 21.80
C LYS A 17 7.82 15.34 21.93
N GLU A 18 6.88 15.75 21.05
CA GLU A 18 6.46 17.16 20.96
C GLU A 18 5.36 17.52 21.96
N PHE A 19 4.47 16.59 22.30
CA PHE A 19 3.30 16.85 23.18
C PHE A 19 3.31 16.05 24.48
N GLY A 20 4.30 15.22 24.72
CA GLY A 20 4.40 14.36 25.91
C GLY A 20 3.39 13.22 25.98
N LYS A 21 2.55 13.03 24.95
CA LYS A 21 1.46 12.05 24.91
C LYS A 21 1.43 11.31 23.59
N LYS A 22 0.97 10.06 23.62
CA LYS A 22 0.60 9.30 22.43
C LYS A 22 -0.88 9.54 22.11
N SER A 23 -1.27 9.40 20.84
CA SER A 23 -2.67 9.33 20.44
C SER A 23 -3.23 7.95 20.73
N ASN A 24 -4.50 7.87 21.09
CA ASN A 24 -5.25 6.62 21.26
C ASN A 24 -6.22 6.34 20.10
N ASP A 25 -6.27 7.25 19.12
CA ASP A 25 -7.15 7.14 17.96
C ASP A 25 -6.45 7.50 16.65
N ILE A 26 -7.06 7.07 15.55
CA ILE A 26 -6.70 7.42 14.19
C ILE A 26 -7.84 8.24 13.58
N PHE A 27 -7.52 9.43 13.09
CA PHE A 27 -8.43 10.29 12.37
C PHE A 27 -8.01 10.40 10.91
N LEU A 28 -8.78 9.80 10.00
CA LEU A 28 -8.55 9.80 8.57
C LEU A 28 -9.83 10.26 7.84
N PRO A 29 -10.13 11.58 7.84
CA PRO A 29 -11.41 12.11 7.36
C PRO A 29 -11.59 11.96 5.85
N ASP A 30 -10.52 12.01 5.07
CA ASP A 30 -10.56 12.19 3.62
C ASP A 30 -10.10 11.00 2.79
N CYS A 31 -9.74 9.88 3.43
CA CYS A 31 -9.35 8.66 2.73
C CYS A 31 -10.53 7.98 2.01
N PHE A 32 -10.21 7.27 0.92
CA PHE A 32 -11.18 6.72 -0.04
C PHE A 32 -11.47 5.24 0.19
N GLY A 33 -11.86 4.89 1.40
CA GLY A 33 -12.09 3.52 1.84
C GLY A 33 -10.92 2.93 2.65
N PHE A 34 -11.19 1.82 3.34
CA PHE A 34 -10.24 1.25 4.30
C PHE A 34 -10.25 -0.27 4.25
N GLY A 35 -9.06 -0.85 4.16
CA GLY A 35 -8.89 -2.30 4.11
C GLY A 35 -9.14 -2.99 5.46
N TYR A 36 -9.55 -4.23 5.40
CA TYR A 36 -9.91 -5.09 6.55
C TYR A 36 -8.73 -5.37 7.50
N THR A 37 -7.50 -5.10 7.11
CA THR A 37 -6.31 -5.26 7.98
C THR A 37 -6.06 -4.07 8.90
N LEU A 38 -6.69 -2.92 8.66
CA LEU A 38 -6.44 -1.71 9.45
C LEU A 38 -6.75 -1.87 10.93
N PRO A 39 -7.90 -2.44 11.36
CA PRO A 39 -8.17 -2.62 12.78
C PRO A 39 -7.17 -3.54 13.49
N THR A 40 -6.67 -4.60 12.83
CA THR A 40 -5.58 -5.43 13.34
C THR A 40 -4.33 -4.61 13.62
N ILE A 41 -3.87 -3.84 12.61
CA ILE A 41 -2.65 -3.01 12.72
C ILE A 41 -2.82 -1.96 13.82
N ALA A 42 -3.96 -1.28 13.87
CA ALA A 42 -4.28 -0.26 14.86
C ALA A 42 -4.25 -0.82 16.29
N ALA A 43 -4.98 -1.92 16.54
CA ALA A 43 -5.04 -2.57 17.85
C ALA A 43 -3.65 -3.01 18.34
N HIS A 44 -2.85 -3.66 17.49
CA HIS A 44 -1.48 -4.06 17.84
C HIS A 44 -0.51 -2.89 18.01
N SER A 45 -0.88 -1.70 17.54
CA SER A 45 -0.14 -0.44 17.76
C SER A 45 -0.63 0.35 18.98
N GLY A 46 -1.56 -0.21 19.77
CA GLY A 46 -2.10 0.44 20.97
C GLY A 46 -3.15 1.52 20.66
N ILE A 47 -3.73 1.51 19.48
CA ILE A 47 -4.82 2.38 19.07
C ILE A 47 -6.15 1.69 19.42
N ILE A 48 -7.08 2.44 20.04
CA ILE A 48 -8.40 1.94 20.41
C ILE A 48 -9.53 2.56 19.58
N GLY A 49 -9.27 3.67 18.88
CA GLY A 49 -10.28 4.44 18.15
C GLY A 49 -9.91 4.72 16.69
N PHE A 50 -10.93 4.79 15.86
CA PHE A 50 -10.83 5.17 14.45
C PHE A 50 -12.03 6.03 14.06
N SER A 51 -11.80 7.12 13.34
CA SER A 51 -12.86 7.95 12.82
C SER A 51 -12.58 8.48 11.43
N THR A 52 -13.66 8.61 10.65
CA THR A 52 -13.66 9.16 9.29
C THR A 52 -14.98 9.86 9.00
N GLN A 53 -15.11 10.50 7.82
CA GLN A 53 -16.34 11.20 7.45
C GLN A 53 -16.86 10.89 6.03
N LYS A 54 -16.00 10.42 5.11
CA LYS A 54 -16.41 10.24 3.70
C LYS A 54 -17.32 9.03 3.48
N LEU A 55 -17.33 8.07 4.36
CA LEU A 55 -18.23 6.92 4.29
C LEU A 55 -19.65 7.36 4.63
N GLN A 56 -20.57 7.18 3.71
CA GLN A 56 -21.96 7.61 3.84
C GLN A 56 -22.90 6.49 3.43
N HIS A 57 -24.04 6.42 4.10
CA HIS A 57 -25.15 5.60 3.63
C HIS A 57 -25.69 6.18 2.32
N ARG A 58 -25.68 5.39 1.23
CA ARG A 58 -26.20 5.80 -0.08
C ARG A 58 -26.99 4.68 -0.74
N LYS A 59 -28.07 5.05 -1.42
CA LYS A 59 -28.72 4.20 -2.41
C LYS A 59 -28.00 4.36 -3.74
N LEU A 60 -27.51 3.25 -4.27
CA LEU A 60 -26.84 3.21 -5.56
C LEU A 60 -27.79 2.65 -6.61
N PRO A 61 -27.97 3.34 -7.78
CA PRO A 61 -28.91 2.90 -8.81
C PRO A 61 -28.69 1.48 -9.33
N PHE A 62 -27.45 0.99 -9.30
CA PHE A 62 -27.07 -0.32 -9.86
C PHE A 62 -26.53 -1.32 -8.82
N TYR A 63 -26.22 -0.90 -7.59
CA TYR A 63 -25.56 -1.71 -6.58
C TYR A 63 -26.36 -1.88 -5.28
N GLY A 64 -27.55 -1.29 -5.20
CA GLY A 64 -28.43 -1.41 -4.04
C GLY A 64 -28.12 -0.42 -2.91
N ASP A 65 -28.52 -0.77 -1.70
CA ASP A 65 -28.39 0.05 -0.50
C ASP A 65 -27.04 -0.23 0.17
N HIS A 66 -26.11 0.71 0.07
CA HIS A 66 -24.88 0.70 0.86
C HIS A 66 -25.15 1.32 2.23
N LYS A 67 -25.19 0.47 3.24
CA LYS A 67 -25.41 0.88 4.62
C LYS A 67 -24.11 0.87 5.40
N LEU A 68 -23.87 1.94 6.15
CA LEU A 68 -22.86 1.90 7.19
C LEU A 68 -23.30 0.83 8.23
N PRO A 69 -22.34 0.05 8.76
CA PRO A 69 -22.65 -1.00 9.69
C PRO A 69 -23.27 -0.47 11.00
N PHE A 70 -22.89 0.76 11.39
CA PHE A 70 -23.32 1.45 12.60
C PHE A 70 -22.94 2.93 12.54
N MET A 71 -23.46 3.75 13.45
CA MET A 71 -22.99 5.13 13.68
C MET A 71 -21.62 5.11 14.37
N PHE A 72 -21.47 4.28 15.39
CA PHE A 72 -20.22 3.86 16.01
C PHE A 72 -20.38 2.44 16.57
N GLY A 73 -19.29 1.69 16.59
CA GLY A 73 -19.28 0.29 17.00
C GLY A 73 -17.88 -0.30 16.93
N LEU A 74 -17.75 -1.60 17.00
CA LEU A 74 -16.47 -2.29 16.94
C LEU A 74 -16.15 -2.75 15.52
N TRP A 75 -15.00 -2.38 15.03
CA TRP A 75 -14.44 -2.88 13.79
C TRP A 75 -13.41 -3.97 14.13
N GLU A 76 -13.73 -5.22 13.74
CA GLU A 76 -12.90 -6.38 14.02
C GLU A 76 -12.00 -6.69 12.82
N GLY A 77 -10.72 -6.85 13.07
CA GLY A 77 -9.71 -7.20 12.08
C GLY A 77 -9.63 -8.70 11.76
N ILE A 78 -8.69 -9.05 10.89
CA ILE A 78 -8.52 -10.42 10.37
C ILE A 78 -8.11 -11.45 11.43
N ASP A 79 -7.52 -11.00 12.52
CA ASP A 79 -7.05 -11.82 13.66
C ASP A 79 -8.01 -11.77 14.86
N GLY A 80 -9.13 -11.08 14.73
CA GLY A 80 -10.11 -10.89 15.80
C GLY A 80 -9.83 -9.71 16.73
N ALA A 81 -8.72 -8.98 16.54
CA ALA A 81 -8.45 -7.74 17.26
C ALA A 81 -9.48 -6.65 16.90
N ARG A 82 -9.84 -5.81 17.88
CA ARG A 82 -10.93 -4.84 17.74
C ARG A 82 -10.49 -3.43 18.10
N ILE A 83 -10.99 -2.48 17.35
CA ILE A 83 -10.97 -1.05 17.68
C ILE A 83 -12.40 -0.51 17.57
N MET A 84 -12.68 0.59 18.25
CA MET A 84 -13.94 1.28 18.07
C MET A 84 -13.85 2.15 16.80
N ALA A 85 -14.86 2.11 15.95
CA ALA A 85 -14.90 2.87 14.71
C ALA A 85 -16.13 3.78 14.65
N VAL A 86 -15.93 5.01 14.15
CA VAL A 86 -16.96 5.96 13.75
C VAL A 86 -16.85 6.17 12.24
N PRO A 87 -17.59 5.39 11.41
CA PRO A 87 -17.46 5.43 9.94
C PRO A 87 -17.91 6.74 9.32
N HIS A 88 -18.77 7.51 10.01
CA HIS A 88 -19.22 8.82 9.58
C HIS A 88 -19.48 9.75 10.77
N ALA A 89 -18.46 10.50 11.16
CA ALA A 89 -18.53 11.47 12.27
C ALA A 89 -19.14 12.82 11.86
N GLN A 90 -20.00 12.83 10.86
CA GLN A 90 -20.54 14.03 10.19
C GLN A 90 -19.41 14.87 9.53
N ASP A 91 -19.76 16.02 9.01
CA ASP A 91 -18.83 16.88 8.30
C ASP A 91 -17.95 17.69 9.27
N TYR A 92 -16.62 17.60 9.16
CA TYR A 92 -15.66 18.34 9.98
C TYR A 92 -15.62 19.84 9.69
N VAL A 93 -16.31 20.31 8.62
CA VAL A 93 -16.57 21.74 8.38
C VAL A 93 -17.92 22.20 8.95
N SER A 94 -18.59 21.37 9.77
CA SER A 94 -19.87 21.73 10.37
C SER A 94 -19.76 22.99 11.23
N ARG A 95 -20.70 23.92 11.03
CA ARG A 95 -20.81 25.17 11.79
C ARG A 95 -22.12 25.18 12.56
N PHE A 96 -22.05 25.67 13.78
CA PHE A 96 -23.20 25.79 14.68
C PHE A 96 -23.52 27.24 15.04
N ASP A 97 -23.05 28.18 14.23
CA ASP A 97 -23.17 29.61 14.49
C ASP A 97 -24.61 30.03 14.82
N GLY A 98 -24.83 30.55 16.06
CA GLY A 98 -26.12 31.03 16.53
C GLY A 98 -27.20 29.98 16.73
N GLN A 99 -26.88 28.68 16.66
CA GLN A 99 -27.83 27.59 16.84
C GLN A 99 -28.01 27.23 18.33
N GLU A 100 -29.24 26.93 18.71
CA GLU A 100 -29.56 26.25 19.99
C GLU A 100 -29.46 24.73 19.76
N LEU A 101 -28.40 24.12 20.27
CA LEU A 101 -28.04 22.74 19.93
C LEU A 101 -28.85 21.70 20.67
N SER A 102 -29.26 21.93 21.91
CA SER A 102 -30.01 20.96 22.71
C SER A 102 -31.40 20.65 22.13
N ASN A 103 -31.97 21.60 21.36
CA ASN A 103 -33.23 21.47 20.63
C ASN A 103 -33.06 21.37 19.12
N ASN A 104 -31.84 21.23 18.61
CA ASN A 104 -31.62 21.15 17.16
C ASN A 104 -32.19 19.85 16.60
N GLY A 105 -33.23 19.96 15.75
CA GLY A 105 -33.94 18.80 15.21
C GLY A 105 -33.04 17.81 14.49
N LYS A 106 -32.00 18.26 13.76
CA LYS A 106 -31.03 17.38 13.09
C LYS A 106 -30.23 16.57 14.09
N LEU A 107 -29.75 17.19 15.17
CA LEU A 107 -29.00 16.49 16.22
C LEU A 107 -29.90 15.52 17.00
N VAL A 108 -31.14 15.91 17.27
CA VAL A 108 -32.15 15.03 17.89
C VAL A 108 -32.38 13.78 17.03
N ASP A 109 -32.55 13.94 15.74
CA ASP A 109 -32.79 12.82 14.81
C ASP A 109 -31.53 11.93 14.65
N LEU A 110 -30.35 12.54 14.62
CA LEU A 110 -29.10 11.79 14.62
C LEU A 110 -28.95 10.97 15.92
N ALA A 111 -29.21 11.57 17.06
CA ALA A 111 -29.10 10.88 18.35
C ALA A 111 -30.06 9.69 18.46
N LYS A 112 -31.31 9.81 17.99
CA LYS A 112 -32.28 8.69 17.96
C LYS A 112 -31.78 7.46 17.19
N ASN A 113 -30.93 7.68 16.17
CA ASN A 113 -30.33 6.61 15.36
C ASN A 113 -28.98 6.11 15.89
N GLY A 114 -28.42 6.76 16.90
CA GLY A 114 -27.17 6.39 17.53
C GLY A 114 -27.37 5.34 18.63
N LEU A 115 -26.32 4.58 18.92
CA LEU A 115 -26.30 3.64 20.03
C LEU A 115 -26.52 4.41 21.36
N ASN A 116 -27.42 3.92 22.22
CA ASN A 116 -27.81 4.59 23.47
C ASN A 116 -28.20 6.07 23.27
N ASN A 117 -28.83 6.40 22.13
CA ASN A 117 -29.14 7.77 21.72
C ASN A 117 -27.94 8.73 21.70
N THR A 118 -26.76 8.21 21.45
CA THR A 118 -25.50 8.97 21.37
C THR A 118 -25.05 9.14 19.93
N VAL A 119 -24.52 10.30 19.61
CA VAL A 119 -23.87 10.59 18.34
C VAL A 119 -22.53 11.29 18.56
N TYR A 120 -21.54 10.90 17.80
CA TYR A 120 -20.26 11.58 17.71
C TYR A 120 -20.27 12.50 16.49
N HIS A 121 -20.01 13.79 16.70
CA HIS A 121 -20.16 14.79 15.66
C HIS A 121 -19.00 15.77 15.69
N TYR A 122 -18.28 15.90 14.57
CA TYR A 122 -17.26 16.93 14.39
C TYR A 122 -17.90 18.30 14.19
N TYR A 123 -17.17 19.36 14.53
CA TYR A 123 -17.45 20.71 14.10
C TYR A 123 -16.15 21.52 14.01
N GLY A 124 -16.11 22.50 13.10
CA GLY A 124 -14.93 23.34 12.95
C GLY A 124 -14.68 23.76 11.51
N ALA A 125 -13.39 23.89 11.18
CA ALA A 125 -12.92 24.24 9.85
C ALA A 125 -12.04 23.12 9.29
N GLY A 126 -12.57 22.35 8.36
CA GLY A 126 -11.84 21.36 7.58
C GLY A 126 -11.35 21.93 6.24
N ASP A 127 -10.69 21.11 5.42
CA ASP A 127 -10.11 21.40 4.11
C ASP A 127 -9.02 22.50 4.08
N ARG A 128 -9.33 23.64 4.61
CA ARG A 128 -8.49 24.84 4.50
C ARG A 128 -7.67 25.11 5.75
N GLY A 129 -7.78 24.25 6.75
CA GLY A 129 -7.25 24.49 8.08
C GLY A 129 -8.00 25.63 8.80
N GLY A 130 -7.77 25.77 10.09
CA GLY A 130 -8.36 26.80 10.93
C GLY A 130 -8.95 26.23 12.21
N SER A 131 -9.78 27.04 12.85
CA SER A 131 -10.49 26.70 14.08
C SER A 131 -12.00 26.90 13.94
N PRO A 132 -12.80 26.31 14.84
CA PRO A 132 -14.22 26.65 14.91
C PRO A 132 -14.41 28.17 15.09
N THR A 133 -15.50 28.69 14.55
CA THR A 133 -15.85 30.10 14.77
C THR A 133 -16.20 30.33 16.24
N ILE A 134 -15.98 31.56 16.72
CA ILE A 134 -16.39 31.95 18.07
C ILE A 134 -17.88 31.73 18.29
N ALA A 135 -18.68 31.99 17.25
CA ALA A 135 -20.14 31.79 17.29
C ALA A 135 -20.49 30.31 17.46
N SER A 136 -19.81 29.40 16.75
CA SER A 136 -20.00 27.94 16.92
C SER A 136 -19.60 27.46 18.31
N VAL A 137 -18.47 27.95 18.85
CA VAL A 137 -18.03 27.60 20.20
C VAL A 137 -19.07 28.05 21.24
N ARG A 138 -19.58 29.29 21.12
CA ARG A 138 -20.64 29.82 21.99
C ARG A 138 -21.94 29.02 21.88
N SER A 139 -22.29 28.57 20.68
CA SER A 139 -23.46 27.68 20.50
C SER A 139 -23.28 26.33 21.21
N VAL A 140 -22.09 25.76 21.16
CA VAL A 140 -21.77 24.54 21.93
C VAL A 140 -21.83 24.80 23.44
N GLU A 141 -21.19 25.87 23.93
CA GLU A 141 -21.25 26.24 25.37
C GLU A 141 -22.68 26.51 25.88
N THR A 142 -23.52 27.14 25.04
CA THR A 142 -24.93 27.36 25.36
C THR A 142 -25.71 26.04 25.34
N GLY A 143 -25.50 25.22 24.30
CA GLY A 143 -26.15 23.93 24.19
C GLY A 143 -25.81 22.97 25.34
N MET A 144 -24.58 23.04 25.90
CA MET A 144 -24.20 22.28 27.09
C MET A 144 -25.03 22.61 28.34
N LYS A 145 -25.65 23.79 28.37
CA LYS A 145 -26.51 24.28 29.45
C LYS A 145 -28.00 24.21 29.09
N GLY A 146 -28.29 23.76 27.85
CA GLY A 146 -29.67 23.68 27.35
C GLY A 146 -30.45 22.54 27.99
N GLU A 147 -31.77 22.70 28.09
CA GLU A 147 -32.72 21.72 28.66
C GLU A 147 -33.47 20.96 27.53
N GLY A 148 -32.97 20.96 26.35
CA GLY A 148 -33.57 20.25 25.20
C GLY A 148 -33.45 18.74 25.28
N PRO A 149 -34.03 18.03 24.29
CA PRO A 149 -34.07 16.56 24.28
C PRO A 149 -32.72 15.89 24.09
N VAL A 150 -31.67 16.63 23.68
CA VAL A 150 -30.31 16.10 23.58
C VAL A 150 -29.34 16.86 24.49
N GLN A 151 -28.54 16.14 25.23
CA GLN A 151 -27.44 16.70 26.00
C GLN A 151 -26.25 16.93 25.09
N ILE A 152 -25.72 18.15 25.07
CA ILE A 152 -24.52 18.51 24.32
C ILE A 152 -23.29 18.38 25.25
N ILE A 153 -22.28 17.67 24.75
CA ILE A 153 -20.98 17.49 25.43
C ILE A 153 -19.89 17.97 24.49
N SER A 154 -19.08 18.93 24.90
CA SER A 154 -17.84 19.28 24.21
C SER A 154 -16.76 18.29 24.59
N ALA A 155 -16.29 17.51 23.63
CA ALA A 155 -15.36 16.40 23.86
C ALA A 155 -14.09 16.55 23.07
N ARG A 156 -12.99 15.98 23.55
CA ARG A 156 -11.79 15.74 22.73
C ARG A 156 -12.03 14.58 21.75
N SER A 157 -11.22 14.50 20.68
CA SER A 157 -11.39 13.49 19.61
C SER A 157 -11.40 12.06 20.13
N GLY A 158 -10.53 11.71 21.06
CA GLY A 158 -10.45 10.37 21.65
C GLY A 158 -11.47 10.07 22.75
N GLN A 159 -12.30 11.04 23.20
CA GLN A 159 -13.16 10.87 24.38
C GLN A 159 -14.16 9.73 24.24
N LEU A 160 -14.84 9.62 23.12
CA LEU A 160 -15.78 8.54 22.85
C LEU A 160 -15.14 7.16 23.01
N PHE A 161 -13.92 7.01 22.50
CA PHE A 161 -13.20 5.74 22.56
C PHE A 161 -12.78 5.37 23.98
N ASP A 162 -12.34 6.36 24.76
CA ASP A 162 -12.00 6.15 26.17
C ASP A 162 -13.24 5.80 27.02
N ASP A 163 -14.39 6.43 26.75
CA ASP A 163 -15.62 6.19 27.50
C ASP A 163 -16.15 4.77 27.34
N TYR A 164 -15.86 4.13 26.18
CA TYR A 164 -16.27 2.74 25.89
C TYR A 164 -15.14 1.71 26.07
N TYR A 165 -13.95 2.11 26.47
CA TYR A 165 -12.86 1.17 26.72
C TYR A 165 -12.77 0.77 28.21
N PRO A 166 -12.58 -0.49 28.58
CA PRO A 166 -12.41 -1.67 27.68
C PRO A 166 -13.74 -2.18 27.11
N PHE A 167 -13.71 -2.56 25.82
CA PHE A 167 -14.90 -2.89 25.02
C PHE A 167 -15.70 -4.08 25.53
N GLU A 168 -15.09 -4.99 26.28
CA GLU A 168 -15.74 -6.17 26.87
C GLU A 168 -16.83 -5.81 27.90
N LYS A 169 -16.80 -4.58 28.41
CA LYS A 169 -17.83 -4.06 29.33
C LYS A 169 -19.06 -3.52 28.61
N HIS A 170 -19.02 -3.47 27.29
CA HIS A 170 -20.03 -2.86 26.44
C HIS A 170 -20.60 -3.86 25.42
N PRO A 171 -21.35 -4.87 25.87
CA PRO A 171 -21.89 -5.91 24.99
C PRO A 171 -22.93 -5.38 23.98
N GLU A 172 -23.42 -4.18 24.17
CA GLU A 172 -24.34 -3.48 23.27
C GLU A 172 -23.66 -3.00 21.97
N LEU A 173 -22.32 -2.92 21.94
CA LEU A 173 -21.59 -2.48 20.75
C LEU A 173 -21.72 -3.50 19.62
N LEU A 174 -22.21 -3.04 18.48
CA LEU A 174 -22.27 -3.85 17.27
C LEU A 174 -20.87 -4.11 16.73
N VAL A 175 -20.65 -5.30 16.20
CA VAL A 175 -19.36 -5.72 15.61
C VAL A 175 -19.50 -5.83 14.10
N PHE A 176 -18.62 -5.16 13.37
CA PHE A 176 -18.49 -5.28 11.92
C PHE A 176 -17.16 -5.95 11.56
N LYS A 177 -17.20 -6.86 10.59
CA LYS A 177 -16.04 -7.54 10.00
C LYS A 177 -16.03 -7.30 8.51
N GLY A 178 -14.94 -6.80 7.98
CA GLY A 178 -14.81 -6.54 6.56
C GLY A 178 -14.19 -5.19 6.25
N GLU A 179 -14.18 -4.83 4.99
CA GLU A 179 -13.66 -3.57 4.49
C GLU A 179 -14.72 -2.46 4.63
N LEU A 180 -14.27 -1.25 4.92
CA LEU A 180 -15.09 -0.05 4.85
C LEU A 180 -14.86 0.60 3.48
N LEU A 181 -15.65 0.18 2.50
CA LEU A 181 -15.50 0.60 1.11
C LEU A 181 -16.16 1.94 0.83
N MET A 182 -15.57 2.64 -0.12
CA MET A 182 -16.12 3.84 -0.73
C MET A 182 -16.28 3.56 -2.21
N ASP A 183 -17.50 3.36 -2.65
CA ASP A 183 -17.81 2.76 -3.95
C ASP A 183 -18.41 3.73 -4.97
N VAL A 184 -18.71 4.96 -4.59
CA VAL A 184 -19.33 5.96 -5.48
C VAL A 184 -18.43 7.16 -5.70
N HIS A 185 -17.99 7.77 -4.61
CA HIS A 185 -17.20 9.00 -4.66
C HIS A 185 -15.73 8.67 -4.88
N ALA A 186 -15.13 9.31 -5.89
CA ALA A 186 -13.69 9.25 -6.16
C ALA A 186 -13.09 7.85 -6.39
N THR A 187 -13.87 6.87 -6.85
CA THR A 187 -13.36 5.53 -7.16
C THR A 187 -12.28 5.54 -8.26
N GLY A 188 -12.30 6.55 -9.16
CA GLY A 188 -11.26 6.76 -10.16
C GLY A 188 -9.87 7.00 -9.59
N CYS A 189 -9.73 7.43 -8.34
CA CYS A 189 -8.45 7.65 -7.68
C CYS A 189 -7.64 6.35 -7.50
N TYR A 190 -8.28 5.18 -7.49
CA TYR A 190 -7.59 3.89 -7.39
C TYR A 190 -6.67 3.60 -8.58
N THR A 191 -6.92 4.22 -9.73
CA THR A 191 -6.11 4.06 -10.94
C THR A 191 -5.44 5.34 -11.42
N SER A 192 -5.83 6.48 -10.85
CA SER A 192 -5.27 7.79 -11.18
C SER A 192 -3.80 7.88 -10.77
N GLN A 193 -2.97 8.61 -11.53
CA GLN A 193 -1.54 8.77 -11.25
C GLN A 193 -0.84 7.43 -10.99
N ALA A 194 -0.91 6.51 -11.94
CA ALA A 194 -0.39 5.15 -11.80
C ALA A 194 1.09 5.09 -11.38
N ALA A 195 1.89 6.10 -11.74
CA ALA A 195 3.28 6.22 -11.33
C ALA A 195 3.43 6.30 -9.80
N MET A 196 2.56 7.05 -9.11
CA MET A 196 2.58 7.13 -7.64
C MET A 196 2.36 5.75 -7.00
N LYS A 197 1.39 4.97 -7.49
CA LYS A 197 1.14 3.61 -7.01
C LYS A 197 2.35 2.70 -7.25
N LEU A 198 2.99 2.83 -8.40
CA LEU A 198 4.18 2.06 -8.77
C LEU A 198 5.35 2.41 -7.85
N PHE A 199 5.64 3.69 -7.66
CA PHE A 199 6.74 4.16 -6.81
C PHE A 199 6.51 3.77 -5.35
N ASN A 200 5.31 4.02 -4.82
CA ASN A 200 4.92 3.58 -3.49
C ASN A 200 5.19 2.08 -3.29
N ARG A 201 4.73 1.22 -4.22
CA ARG A 201 4.94 -0.22 -4.08
C ARG A 201 6.41 -0.61 -4.16
N ARG A 202 7.18 0.02 -5.03
CA ARG A 202 8.63 -0.21 -5.13
C ARG A 202 9.36 0.19 -3.86
N ASN A 203 9.04 1.35 -3.29
CA ASN A 203 9.61 1.80 -2.02
C ASN A 203 9.27 0.87 -0.86
N GLU A 204 8.02 0.40 -0.74
CA GLU A 204 7.65 -0.62 0.26
C GLU A 204 8.54 -1.88 0.18
N LEU A 205 8.79 -2.37 -1.03
CA LEU A 205 9.59 -3.58 -1.24
C LEU A 205 11.08 -3.36 -0.98
N LEU A 206 11.61 -2.23 -1.43
CA LEU A 206 13.02 -1.89 -1.26
C LEU A 206 13.35 -1.57 0.19
N ALA A 207 12.48 -0.85 0.90
CA ALA A 207 12.67 -0.54 2.32
C ALA A 207 12.80 -1.82 3.17
N ASP A 208 11.89 -2.78 3.01
CA ASP A 208 11.95 -4.07 3.69
C ASP A 208 13.22 -4.86 3.32
N ALA A 209 13.59 -4.87 2.04
CA ALA A 209 14.82 -5.52 1.58
C ALA A 209 16.08 -4.86 2.16
N ALA A 210 16.12 -3.52 2.18
CA ALA A 210 17.25 -2.76 2.70
C ALA A 210 17.48 -3.01 4.19
N GLU A 211 16.44 -2.97 5.01
CA GLU A 211 16.53 -3.22 6.44
C GLU A 211 17.02 -4.65 6.74
N ARG A 212 16.43 -5.66 6.11
CA ARG A 212 16.80 -7.05 6.33
C ARG A 212 18.24 -7.35 5.91
N ALA A 213 18.67 -6.83 4.75
CA ALA A 213 20.05 -6.99 4.31
C ALA A 213 21.02 -6.29 5.26
N SER A 214 20.67 -5.08 5.76
CA SER A 214 21.51 -4.32 6.68
C SER A 214 21.67 -4.99 8.03
N VAL A 215 20.62 -5.61 8.58
CA VAL A 215 20.71 -6.42 9.81
C VAL A 215 21.68 -7.58 9.65
N VAL A 216 21.63 -8.28 8.52
CA VAL A 216 22.56 -9.39 8.26
C VAL A 216 23.99 -8.88 8.09
N ALA A 217 24.18 -7.76 7.38
CA ALA A 217 25.49 -7.15 7.18
C ALA A 217 26.13 -6.70 8.49
N GLU A 218 25.37 -6.09 9.39
CA GLU A 218 25.85 -5.72 10.72
C GLU A 218 26.16 -6.93 11.59
N TRP A 219 25.27 -7.92 11.63
CA TRP A 219 25.47 -9.14 12.39
C TRP A 219 26.75 -9.89 11.99
N LEU A 220 27.10 -9.87 10.70
CA LEU A 220 28.35 -10.42 10.19
C LEU A 220 29.57 -9.51 10.40
N GLY A 221 29.40 -8.33 10.97
CA GLY A 221 30.46 -7.33 11.16
C GLY A 221 30.96 -6.69 9.87
N GLY A 222 30.21 -6.79 8.79
CA GLY A 222 30.60 -6.28 7.47
C GLY A 222 30.25 -4.81 7.22
N ALA A 223 29.25 -4.27 7.92
CA ALA A 223 28.82 -2.86 7.84
C ALA A 223 27.96 -2.51 9.07
N ALA A 224 28.00 -1.26 9.50
CA ALA A 224 27.08 -0.76 10.53
C ALA A 224 25.65 -0.63 9.96
N TYR A 225 24.64 -0.80 10.82
CA TYR A 225 23.24 -0.58 10.44
C TYR A 225 22.99 0.90 10.12
N PRO A 226 22.48 1.25 8.94
CA PRO A 226 22.34 2.63 8.50
C PRO A 226 21.04 3.25 9.02
N GLU A 227 20.94 3.49 10.33
CA GLU A 227 19.70 3.92 11.01
C GLU A 227 19.15 5.23 10.44
N GLU A 228 19.96 6.29 10.35
CA GLU A 228 19.49 7.60 9.88
C GLU A 228 19.12 7.59 8.39
N PRO A 229 19.94 7.07 7.46
CA PRO A 229 19.51 6.97 6.05
C PRO A 229 18.22 6.20 5.85
N LEU A 230 18.02 5.09 6.58
CA LEU A 230 16.77 4.34 6.53
C LEU A 230 15.59 5.15 7.07
N ARG A 231 15.78 5.85 8.21
CA ARG A 231 14.75 6.70 8.81
C ARG A 231 14.33 7.84 7.87
N GLU A 232 15.28 8.55 7.29
CA GLU A 232 15.01 9.65 6.36
C GLU A 232 14.27 9.16 5.12
N SER A 233 14.70 8.05 4.53
CA SER A 233 14.06 7.45 3.36
C SER A 233 12.63 6.99 3.68
N TRP A 234 12.41 6.36 4.85
CA TRP A 234 11.08 6.00 5.33
C TRP A 234 10.18 7.21 5.51
N GLN A 235 10.64 8.28 6.16
CA GLN A 235 9.83 9.48 6.39
C GLN A 235 9.46 10.16 5.07
N ARG A 236 10.43 10.27 4.14
CA ARG A 236 10.22 10.82 2.80
C ARG A 236 9.14 10.05 2.04
N PHE A 237 9.25 8.75 2.00
CA PHE A 237 8.32 7.87 1.31
C PHE A 237 6.92 7.85 1.97
N LEU A 238 6.84 7.74 3.31
CA LEU A 238 5.56 7.73 4.03
C LEU A 238 4.78 9.03 3.90
N TRP A 239 5.45 10.16 3.71
CA TRP A 239 4.81 11.46 3.45
C TRP A 239 3.91 11.39 2.21
N HIS A 240 4.36 10.72 1.15
CA HIS A 240 3.63 10.61 -0.11
C HIS A 240 2.51 9.55 -0.09
N GLN A 241 2.28 8.89 1.05
CA GLN A 241 1.07 8.11 1.29
C GLN A 241 -0.13 8.97 1.73
N PHE A 242 0.02 10.29 1.72
CA PHE A 242 -1.06 11.26 1.94
C PHE A 242 -2.25 11.00 1.01
N HIS A 243 -3.49 11.25 1.52
CA HIS A 243 -4.72 10.86 0.83
C HIS A 243 -4.95 11.52 -0.53
N ASP A 244 -4.34 12.68 -0.82
CA ASP A 244 -4.40 13.31 -2.12
C ASP A 244 -3.20 12.98 -3.02
N ASP A 245 -2.10 12.51 -2.46
CA ASP A 245 -0.88 12.25 -3.21
C ASP A 245 -0.88 10.83 -3.81
N LEU A 246 -0.88 9.80 -2.96
CA LEU A 246 -0.92 8.41 -3.42
C LEU A 246 -2.15 8.11 -4.29
N THR A 247 -3.28 8.73 -3.99
CA THR A 247 -4.55 8.51 -4.70
C THR A 247 -4.62 9.20 -6.05
N GLY A 248 -3.79 10.22 -6.30
CA GLY A 248 -3.79 10.93 -7.57
C GLY A 248 -4.78 12.08 -7.64
N THR A 249 -5.19 12.63 -6.50
CA THR A 249 -6.20 13.71 -6.39
C THR A 249 -5.62 15.08 -6.13
N SER A 250 -4.29 15.20 -6.00
CA SER A 250 -3.57 16.47 -5.94
C SER A 250 -3.56 17.20 -7.29
N ILE A 251 -3.22 18.49 -7.25
CA ILE A 251 -3.01 19.29 -8.46
C ILE A 251 -1.79 18.80 -9.25
N PRO A 252 -1.74 18.93 -10.58
CA PRO A 252 -0.68 18.38 -11.41
C PRO A 252 0.75 18.78 -10.99
N VAL A 253 0.94 20.02 -10.55
CA VAL A 253 2.26 20.51 -10.14
C VAL A 253 2.80 19.80 -8.90
N ALA A 254 1.93 19.30 -8.01
CA ALA A 254 2.35 18.57 -6.82
C ALA A 254 3.13 17.30 -7.21
N TYR A 255 2.73 16.61 -8.27
CA TYR A 255 3.39 15.37 -8.70
C TYR A 255 4.81 15.57 -9.22
N THR A 256 5.19 16.77 -9.61
CA THR A 256 6.59 17.09 -9.94
C THR A 256 7.49 16.88 -8.72
N PHE A 257 7.02 17.25 -7.54
CA PHE A 257 7.74 17.08 -6.28
C PHE A 257 7.60 15.65 -5.74
N SER A 258 6.38 15.13 -5.73
CA SER A 258 6.09 13.78 -5.21
C SER A 258 6.88 12.71 -5.95
N TRP A 259 6.91 12.74 -7.27
CA TRP A 259 7.70 11.78 -8.05
C TRP A 259 9.20 11.88 -7.75
N ASN A 260 9.71 13.11 -7.59
CA ASN A 260 11.12 13.32 -7.27
C ASN A 260 11.46 12.71 -5.89
N ASP A 261 10.65 12.95 -4.89
CA ASP A 261 10.87 12.43 -3.55
C ASP A 261 10.74 10.91 -3.47
N GLU A 262 9.76 10.34 -4.16
CA GLU A 262 9.60 8.89 -4.28
C GLU A 262 10.83 8.24 -4.96
N LEU A 263 11.38 8.87 -6.00
CA LEU A 263 12.58 8.38 -6.70
C LEU A 263 13.85 8.54 -5.85
N ILE A 264 13.97 9.60 -5.06
CA ILE A 264 15.06 9.77 -4.10
C ILE A 264 15.02 8.63 -3.07
N ALA A 265 13.87 8.43 -2.41
CA ALA A 265 13.73 7.34 -1.44
C ALA A 265 14.03 5.97 -2.07
N GLN A 266 13.55 5.72 -3.28
CA GLN A 266 13.83 4.48 -4.02
C GLN A 266 15.33 4.28 -4.28
N SER A 267 16.04 5.34 -4.65
CA SER A 267 17.48 5.29 -4.92
C SER A 267 18.27 5.05 -3.64
N GLU A 268 17.90 5.69 -2.55
CA GLU A 268 18.54 5.51 -1.23
C GLU A 268 18.34 4.09 -0.71
N PHE A 269 17.12 3.54 -0.74
CA PHE A 269 16.88 2.15 -0.35
C PHE A 269 17.63 1.15 -1.24
N ALA A 270 17.73 1.42 -2.55
CA ALA A 270 18.49 0.57 -3.47
C ALA A 270 20.00 0.62 -3.20
N GLU A 271 20.55 1.79 -2.86
CA GLU A 271 21.94 1.96 -2.48
C GLU A 271 22.27 1.22 -1.17
N ILE A 272 21.43 1.41 -0.14
CA ILE A 272 21.55 0.68 1.14
C ILE A 272 21.50 -0.82 0.90
N THR A 273 20.54 -1.30 0.11
CA THR A 273 20.42 -2.73 -0.23
C THR A 273 21.69 -3.24 -0.92
N THR A 274 22.20 -2.50 -1.91
CA THR A 274 23.40 -2.88 -2.65
C THR A 274 24.64 -2.91 -1.76
N GLY A 275 24.80 -1.92 -0.90
CA GLY A 275 25.88 -1.85 0.07
C GLY A 275 25.86 -3.01 1.07
N ALA A 276 24.69 -3.30 1.63
CA ALA A 276 24.47 -4.37 2.59
C ALA A 276 24.70 -5.77 1.96
N VAL A 277 24.12 -6.03 0.77
CA VAL A 277 24.34 -7.26 0.02
C VAL A 277 25.82 -7.43 -0.34
N GLY A 278 26.50 -6.35 -0.73
CA GLY A 278 27.95 -6.35 -0.97
C GLY A 278 28.75 -6.70 0.29
N ALA A 279 28.37 -6.18 1.44
CA ALA A 279 29.00 -6.52 2.74
C ALA A 279 28.81 -8.00 3.09
N VAL A 280 27.60 -8.52 2.97
CA VAL A 280 27.31 -9.95 3.18
C VAL A 280 28.09 -10.82 2.19
N SER A 281 28.14 -10.42 0.92
CA SER A 281 28.84 -11.19 -0.13
C SER A 281 30.33 -11.38 0.18
N ARG A 282 30.97 -10.41 0.84
CA ARG A 282 32.38 -10.54 1.28
C ARG A 282 32.60 -11.56 2.38
N ALA A 283 31.55 -11.91 3.14
CA ALA A 283 31.60 -12.93 4.19
C ALA A 283 31.26 -14.34 3.69
N LEU A 284 30.73 -14.48 2.47
CA LEU A 284 30.35 -15.75 1.86
C LEU A 284 31.56 -16.41 1.14
N ASP A 285 31.51 -17.73 1.03
CA ASP A 285 32.41 -18.47 0.15
C ASP A 285 31.98 -18.31 -1.30
N THR A 286 32.60 -17.37 -2.00
CA THR A 286 32.32 -17.05 -3.41
C THR A 286 33.25 -17.73 -4.40
N ARG A 287 34.01 -18.73 -3.97
CA ARG A 287 34.90 -19.51 -4.84
C ARG A 287 34.09 -20.43 -5.75
N THR A 288 34.00 -20.06 -7.03
CA THR A 288 33.30 -20.80 -8.08
C THR A 288 34.23 -21.16 -9.21
N ARG A 289 33.81 -22.03 -10.13
CA ARG A 289 34.58 -22.36 -11.33
C ARG A 289 34.40 -21.28 -12.45
N GLY A 290 33.28 -20.63 -12.46
CA GLY A 290 32.96 -19.52 -13.35
C GLY A 290 32.88 -18.22 -12.56
N ILE A 291 31.86 -17.43 -12.81
CA ILE A 291 31.63 -16.13 -12.16
C ILE A 291 30.63 -16.32 -11.05
N SER A 292 31.00 -15.94 -9.84
CA SER A 292 30.09 -15.96 -8.69
C SER A 292 29.06 -14.85 -8.79
N VAL A 293 27.78 -15.19 -8.68
CA VAL A 293 26.66 -14.27 -8.57
C VAL A 293 25.96 -14.52 -7.24
N VAL A 294 25.99 -13.55 -6.35
CA VAL A 294 25.27 -13.62 -5.09
C VAL A 294 23.84 -13.13 -5.32
N VAL A 295 22.88 -13.98 -4.97
CA VAL A 295 21.44 -13.68 -5.08
C VAL A 295 20.88 -13.54 -3.68
N TYR A 296 20.10 -12.49 -3.47
CA TYR A 296 19.43 -12.19 -2.22
C TYR A 296 17.92 -12.35 -2.34
N ASN A 297 17.31 -13.13 -1.46
CA ASN A 297 15.86 -13.21 -1.28
C ASN A 297 15.46 -12.45 -0.01
N PRO A 298 14.84 -11.26 -0.10
CA PRO A 298 14.45 -10.47 1.07
C PRO A 298 13.18 -10.97 1.76
N VAL A 299 12.35 -11.78 1.08
CA VAL A 299 11.03 -12.16 1.62
C VAL A 299 11.10 -13.40 2.50
N ALA A 300 10.19 -13.48 3.48
CA ALA A 300 10.10 -14.58 4.45
C ALA A 300 9.44 -15.85 3.87
N GLN A 301 9.59 -16.08 2.56
CA GLN A 301 9.07 -17.25 1.86
C GLN A 301 10.10 -17.76 0.87
N SER A 302 10.14 -19.08 0.65
CA SER A 302 10.93 -19.67 -0.42
C SER A 302 10.40 -19.18 -1.78
N ARG A 303 11.32 -18.92 -2.71
CA ARG A 303 10.99 -18.42 -4.05
C ARG A 303 11.70 -19.21 -5.12
N CYS A 304 10.92 -19.61 -6.13
CA CYS A 304 11.47 -19.93 -7.44
C CYS A 304 11.25 -18.71 -8.33
N ASP A 305 12.30 -18.06 -8.80
CA ASP A 305 12.23 -16.84 -9.56
C ASP A 305 13.31 -16.79 -10.65
N ILE A 306 13.28 -15.77 -11.47
CA ILE A 306 14.28 -15.53 -12.51
C ILE A 306 15.05 -14.28 -12.14
N VAL A 307 16.38 -14.40 -12.13
CA VAL A 307 17.28 -13.27 -11.91
C VAL A 307 18.01 -12.90 -13.18
N THR A 308 18.27 -11.60 -13.31
CA THR A 308 19.12 -11.05 -14.37
C THR A 308 20.40 -10.53 -13.73
N ALA A 309 21.55 -10.91 -14.27
CA ALA A 309 22.85 -10.44 -13.82
C ALA A 309 23.70 -9.97 -15.01
N THR A 310 24.47 -8.91 -14.82
CA THR A 310 25.50 -8.50 -15.76
C THR A 310 26.86 -8.96 -15.21
N VAL A 311 27.56 -9.79 -15.97
CA VAL A 311 28.80 -10.44 -15.58
C VAL A 311 29.91 -10.23 -16.64
N ASP A 312 31.16 -10.20 -16.20
CA ASP A 312 32.29 -10.03 -17.12
C ASP A 312 32.60 -11.37 -17.80
N MET A 313 32.52 -11.38 -19.14
CA MET A 313 32.90 -12.53 -19.99
C MET A 313 33.75 -12.09 -21.16
N ALA A 314 34.97 -12.56 -21.23
CA ALA A 314 35.96 -12.18 -22.22
C ALA A 314 35.49 -12.44 -23.67
N SER A 315 34.62 -13.39 -23.90
CA SER A 315 34.04 -13.69 -25.22
C SER A 315 32.53 -13.93 -25.09
N GLN A 316 31.78 -13.69 -26.15
CA GLN A 316 30.35 -13.95 -26.19
C GLN A 316 30.06 -15.45 -25.95
N PRO A 317 29.35 -15.79 -24.87
CA PRO A 317 28.99 -17.19 -24.61
C PRO A 317 27.89 -17.65 -25.56
N LYS A 318 27.99 -18.87 -26.03
CA LYS A 318 26.96 -19.48 -26.87
C LYS A 318 25.78 -20.01 -25.99
N ASP A 319 26.13 -20.61 -24.90
CA ASP A 319 25.17 -21.15 -23.93
C ASP A 319 25.61 -20.74 -22.51
N ILE A 320 24.65 -20.50 -21.62
CA ILE A 320 24.88 -20.14 -20.21
C ILE A 320 24.36 -21.26 -19.33
N VAL A 321 25.15 -21.58 -18.30
CA VAL A 321 24.79 -22.46 -17.20
C VAL A 321 24.97 -21.73 -15.90
N ALA A 322 23.96 -21.77 -15.05
CA ALA A 322 24.10 -21.41 -13.63
C ALA A 322 24.06 -22.68 -12.78
N VAL A 323 24.96 -22.76 -11.81
CA VAL A 323 25.02 -23.88 -10.88
C VAL A 323 24.70 -23.37 -9.48
N ALA A 324 23.61 -23.90 -8.90
CA ALA A 324 23.17 -23.56 -7.58
C ALA A 324 24.12 -24.10 -6.49
N PRO A 325 24.07 -23.61 -5.23
CA PRO A 325 24.92 -24.08 -4.14
C PRO A 325 24.85 -25.59 -3.90
N ASN A 326 23.73 -26.22 -4.14
CA ASN A 326 23.54 -27.68 -4.04
C ASN A 326 24.06 -28.45 -5.26
N GLY A 327 24.73 -27.81 -6.21
CA GLY A 327 25.27 -28.44 -7.42
C GLY A 327 24.29 -28.61 -8.56
N LYS A 328 22.99 -28.27 -8.38
CA LYS A 328 21.98 -28.33 -9.44
C LYS A 328 22.32 -27.33 -10.55
N LYS A 329 22.36 -27.82 -11.78
CA LYS A 329 22.58 -27.01 -12.95
C LYS A 329 21.26 -26.54 -13.54
N VAL A 330 21.16 -25.25 -13.87
CA VAL A 330 20.00 -24.67 -14.54
C VAL A 330 20.43 -23.97 -15.83
N PHE A 331 19.56 -23.95 -16.83
CA PHE A 331 19.79 -23.22 -18.07
C PHE A 331 19.75 -21.71 -17.80
N GLY A 332 20.76 -21.00 -18.31
CA GLY A 332 20.72 -19.56 -18.43
C GLY A 332 20.50 -19.14 -19.87
N GLN A 333 20.03 -17.93 -20.04
CA GLN A 333 19.85 -17.26 -21.32
C GLN A 333 20.75 -16.05 -21.40
N LEU A 334 21.47 -15.91 -22.52
CA LEU A 334 22.16 -14.68 -22.84
C LEU A 334 21.16 -13.68 -23.42
N LEU A 335 21.01 -12.53 -22.77
CA LEU A 335 20.17 -11.42 -23.26
C LEU A 335 20.97 -10.48 -24.16
N SER A 336 22.19 -10.13 -23.73
CA SER A 336 23.11 -9.29 -24.53
C SER A 336 24.55 -9.56 -24.15
N TRP A 337 25.46 -9.27 -25.07
CA TRP A 337 26.91 -9.23 -24.84
C TRP A 337 27.50 -8.03 -25.53
N GLN A 338 28.16 -7.16 -24.79
CA GLN A 338 28.80 -5.96 -25.30
C GLN A 338 29.99 -5.60 -24.41
N ASN A 339 31.10 -5.25 -25.02
CA ASN A 339 32.33 -4.76 -24.36
C ASN A 339 32.80 -5.70 -23.23
N GLY A 340 32.75 -7.02 -23.45
CA GLY A 340 33.18 -7.99 -22.45
C GLY A 340 32.17 -8.22 -21.30
N LYS A 341 30.97 -7.61 -21.34
CA LYS A 341 29.92 -7.81 -20.40
C LYS A 341 28.75 -8.60 -20.99
N ALA A 342 28.36 -9.66 -20.30
CA ALA A 342 27.21 -10.48 -20.67
C ALA A 342 26.06 -10.20 -19.69
N THR A 343 24.91 -9.80 -20.20
CA THR A 343 23.68 -9.79 -19.44
C THR A 343 23.02 -11.15 -19.59
N VAL A 344 22.89 -11.87 -18.47
CA VAL A 344 22.40 -13.24 -18.41
C VAL A 344 21.17 -13.33 -17.53
N LEU A 345 20.30 -14.25 -17.86
CA LEU A 345 19.07 -14.54 -17.13
C LEU A 345 19.06 -16.02 -16.76
N PHE A 346 18.76 -16.35 -15.50
CA PHE A 346 18.67 -17.75 -15.06
C PHE A 346 17.68 -17.92 -13.90
N PRO A 347 17.04 -19.11 -13.80
CA PRO A 347 16.15 -19.40 -12.70
C PRO A 347 16.95 -19.68 -11.41
N VAL A 348 16.40 -19.23 -10.30
CA VAL A 348 16.93 -19.45 -8.94
C VAL A 348 15.87 -20.09 -8.06
N ASP A 349 16.33 -20.86 -7.08
CA ASP A 349 15.52 -21.44 -6.02
C ASP A 349 16.13 -20.99 -4.69
N MET A 350 15.38 -20.21 -3.93
CA MET A 350 15.89 -19.45 -2.78
C MET A 350 15.08 -19.76 -1.53
N ASP A 351 15.76 -19.99 -0.45
CA ASP A 351 15.15 -20.08 0.88
C ASP A 351 14.65 -18.72 1.39
N PRO A 352 13.78 -18.69 2.42
CA PRO A 352 13.34 -17.46 3.05
C PRO A 352 14.51 -16.64 3.59
N VAL A 353 14.49 -15.32 3.39
CA VAL A 353 15.48 -14.34 3.88
C VAL A 353 16.90 -14.89 3.76
N SER A 354 17.35 -15.16 2.54
CA SER A 354 18.59 -15.89 2.30
C SER A 354 19.49 -15.25 1.25
N PHE A 355 20.75 -15.60 1.31
CA PHE A 355 21.77 -15.29 0.31
C PHE A 355 22.29 -16.60 -0.28
N SER A 356 22.42 -16.67 -1.60
CA SER A 356 22.93 -17.86 -2.28
C SER A 356 23.95 -17.48 -3.34
N VAL A 357 25.03 -18.26 -3.43
CA VAL A 357 26.08 -18.08 -4.42
C VAL A 357 25.84 -19.01 -5.60
N TYR A 358 25.57 -18.44 -6.77
CA TYR A 358 25.45 -19.17 -8.03
C TYR A 358 26.72 -19.05 -8.84
N ASP A 359 27.16 -20.17 -9.42
CA ASP A 359 28.31 -20.24 -10.35
C ASP A 359 27.81 -20.08 -11.79
N VAL A 360 28.00 -18.92 -12.39
CA VAL A 360 27.55 -18.61 -13.74
C VAL A 360 28.71 -18.74 -14.72
N ARG A 361 28.50 -19.50 -15.80
CA ARG A 361 29.56 -19.77 -16.80
C ARG A 361 29.01 -20.16 -18.17
N SER A 362 29.86 -20.06 -19.18
CA SER A 362 29.60 -20.68 -20.48
C SER A 362 29.58 -22.20 -20.36
N GLY A 363 28.58 -22.84 -20.94
CA GLY A 363 28.45 -24.28 -20.89
C GLY A 363 27.11 -24.79 -21.38
N LYS A 364 27.03 -26.11 -21.63
CA LYS A 364 25.81 -26.79 -22.06
C LYS A 364 25.24 -27.65 -20.95
N ILE A 365 23.93 -27.75 -20.90
CA ILE A 365 23.22 -28.75 -20.12
C ILE A 365 22.57 -29.73 -21.08
N SER A 366 22.73 -31.02 -20.83
CA SER A 366 22.00 -32.07 -21.53
C SER A 366 20.55 -32.08 -21.01
N GLY A 367 19.58 -31.88 -21.85
CA GLY A 367 18.15 -31.88 -21.50
C GLY A 367 17.29 -31.22 -22.57
N THR A 368 16.03 -31.56 -22.59
CA THR A 368 15.02 -30.95 -23.47
C THR A 368 14.68 -29.55 -22.96
N LYS A 369 14.70 -28.56 -23.83
CA LYS A 369 14.13 -27.26 -23.53
C LYS A 369 12.62 -27.41 -23.27
N GLN A 370 12.20 -27.14 -22.05
CA GLN A 370 10.80 -27.20 -21.66
C GLN A 370 9.98 -26.00 -22.16
N LEU A 371 10.65 -25.01 -22.75
CA LEU A 371 10.05 -23.79 -23.26
C LEU A 371 10.10 -23.76 -24.79
N LYS A 372 8.97 -23.46 -25.39
CA LYS A 372 8.84 -23.21 -26.82
C LYS A 372 8.38 -21.77 -27.02
N ALA A 373 9.12 -21.01 -27.81
CA ALA A 373 8.77 -19.67 -28.24
C ALA A 373 8.95 -19.58 -29.74
N GLU A 374 7.85 -19.39 -30.46
CA GLU A 374 7.76 -19.20 -31.90
C GLU A 374 7.07 -17.85 -32.15
N SER A 375 6.93 -17.47 -33.41
CA SER A 375 6.36 -16.16 -33.77
C SER A 375 4.98 -15.90 -33.16
N ASN A 376 4.18 -16.93 -32.98
CA ASN A 376 2.82 -16.81 -32.46
C ASN A 376 2.47 -17.86 -31.38
N ILE A 377 3.47 -18.61 -30.86
CA ILE A 377 3.25 -19.63 -29.84
C ILE A 377 4.25 -19.46 -28.73
N LEU A 378 3.73 -19.39 -27.50
CA LEU A 378 4.50 -19.52 -26.26
C LEU A 378 4.01 -20.75 -25.51
N GLU A 379 4.91 -21.67 -25.19
CA GLU A 379 4.53 -22.92 -24.55
C GLU A 379 5.55 -23.35 -23.48
N ASN A 380 5.03 -23.78 -22.35
CA ASN A 380 5.78 -24.44 -21.29
C ASN A 380 5.10 -25.75 -20.87
N SER A 381 5.51 -26.34 -19.75
CA SER A 381 4.90 -27.57 -19.23
C SER A 381 3.45 -27.38 -18.75
N ILE A 382 3.02 -26.15 -18.47
CA ILE A 382 1.73 -25.81 -17.87
C ILE A 382 0.77 -25.23 -18.90
N TYR A 383 1.24 -24.24 -19.67
CA TYR A 383 0.41 -23.49 -20.61
C TYR A 383 0.91 -23.54 -22.04
N LYS A 384 -0.05 -23.49 -22.98
CA LYS A 384 0.19 -23.16 -24.38
C LYS A 384 -0.61 -21.90 -24.70
N VAL A 385 0.09 -20.83 -25.12
CA VAL A 385 -0.50 -19.56 -25.52
C VAL A 385 -0.32 -19.38 -27.02
N VAL A 386 -1.40 -19.01 -27.71
CA VAL A 386 -1.38 -18.73 -29.15
C VAL A 386 -1.82 -17.29 -29.39
N LEU A 387 -1.02 -16.56 -30.14
CA LEU A 387 -1.32 -15.20 -30.61
C LEU A 387 -1.97 -15.24 -31.99
N ASP A 388 -2.90 -14.34 -32.23
CA ASP A 388 -3.48 -14.13 -33.54
C ASP A 388 -2.58 -13.21 -34.42
N LYS A 389 -3.06 -12.93 -35.63
CA LYS A 389 -2.34 -12.07 -36.61
C LYS A 389 -2.15 -10.61 -36.15
N ASN A 390 -2.93 -10.16 -35.15
CA ASN A 390 -2.84 -8.81 -34.59
C ASN A 390 -1.95 -8.75 -33.34
N GLY A 391 -1.46 -9.92 -32.86
CA GLY A 391 -0.71 -10.04 -31.63
C GLY A 391 -1.61 -10.16 -30.37
N ASP A 392 -2.92 -10.27 -30.54
CA ASP A 392 -3.84 -10.54 -29.45
C ASP A 392 -3.75 -12.01 -29.01
N ILE A 393 -3.99 -12.29 -27.74
CA ILE A 393 -3.99 -13.69 -27.24
C ILE A 393 -5.29 -14.36 -27.65
N ALA A 394 -5.21 -15.25 -28.63
CA ALA A 394 -6.35 -15.96 -29.19
C ALA A 394 -6.69 -17.25 -28.43
N SER A 395 -5.72 -17.86 -27.74
CA SER A 395 -5.91 -19.10 -26.98
C SER A 395 -4.92 -19.18 -25.82
N ILE A 396 -5.39 -19.67 -24.68
CA ILE A 396 -4.56 -20.10 -23.56
C ILE A 396 -5.08 -21.46 -23.12
N THR A 397 -4.38 -22.52 -23.45
CA THR A 397 -4.72 -23.88 -23.00
C THR A 397 -3.96 -24.21 -21.72
N ASP A 398 -4.66 -24.54 -20.64
CA ASP A 398 -4.07 -25.17 -19.45
C ASP A 398 -3.85 -26.67 -19.73
N LYS A 399 -2.60 -27.06 -19.91
CA LYS A 399 -2.21 -28.43 -20.29
C LYS A 399 -2.42 -29.45 -19.17
N ARG A 400 -2.58 -29.01 -17.91
CA ARG A 400 -2.80 -29.92 -16.77
C ARG A 400 -4.16 -30.58 -16.80
N ASN A 401 -5.15 -29.88 -17.37
CA ASN A 401 -6.55 -30.36 -17.45
C ASN A 401 -7.19 -30.20 -18.83
N GLY A 402 -6.43 -29.70 -19.81
CA GLY A 402 -6.90 -29.48 -21.18
C GLY A 402 -7.89 -28.31 -21.34
N ARG A 403 -8.00 -27.43 -20.32
CA ARG A 403 -8.98 -26.34 -20.32
C ARG A 403 -8.50 -25.18 -21.18
N GLU A 404 -9.38 -24.72 -22.09
CA GLU A 404 -9.23 -23.44 -22.78
C GLU A 404 -9.73 -22.31 -21.91
N LEU A 405 -8.90 -21.26 -21.74
CA LEU A 405 -9.17 -20.11 -20.89
C LEU A 405 -9.69 -18.89 -21.67
N VAL A 406 -9.58 -18.91 -22.99
CA VAL A 406 -10.12 -17.87 -23.87
C VAL A 406 -11.43 -18.35 -24.45
N GLU A 407 -12.48 -17.56 -24.34
CA GLU A 407 -13.80 -17.90 -24.90
C GLU A 407 -13.70 -18.04 -26.44
N PRO A 408 -14.30 -19.07 -27.03
CA PRO A 408 -14.23 -19.27 -28.48
C PRO A 408 -14.66 -18.04 -29.29
N GLY A 409 -13.87 -17.65 -30.27
CA GLY A 409 -14.11 -16.49 -31.11
C GLY A 409 -13.77 -15.13 -30.48
N LYS A 410 -13.24 -15.15 -29.26
CA LYS A 410 -12.72 -13.93 -28.57
C LYS A 410 -11.20 -13.97 -28.46
N ALA A 411 -10.63 -12.84 -28.08
CA ALA A 411 -9.21 -12.73 -27.81
C ALA A 411 -8.98 -11.74 -26.65
N PHE A 412 -7.94 -11.97 -25.85
CA PHE A 412 -7.47 -10.96 -24.92
C PHE A 412 -6.63 -9.94 -25.69
N ARG A 413 -7.07 -8.70 -25.68
CA ARG A 413 -6.39 -7.59 -26.32
C ARG A 413 -6.21 -6.42 -25.36
N LEU A 414 -5.17 -5.65 -25.59
CA LEU A 414 -5.02 -4.37 -24.92
C LEU A 414 -6.07 -3.40 -25.47
N ALA A 415 -6.96 -2.91 -24.62
CA ALA A 415 -7.95 -1.90 -24.98
C ALA A 415 -7.50 -0.54 -24.42
N LEU A 416 -7.38 0.45 -25.30
CA LEU A 416 -7.14 1.83 -24.94
C LEU A 416 -8.49 2.58 -25.04
N PHE A 417 -8.96 3.07 -23.88
CA PHE A 417 -10.15 3.91 -23.84
C PHE A 417 -9.73 5.37 -23.79
N LEU A 418 -10.09 6.15 -24.80
CA LEU A 418 -9.92 7.59 -24.81
C LEU A 418 -11.19 8.22 -24.29
N SER A 419 -11.10 8.89 -23.16
CA SER A 419 -12.21 9.68 -22.63
C SER A 419 -12.32 11.00 -23.40
N LEU A 420 -13.45 11.24 -24.05
CA LEU A 420 -13.71 12.50 -24.75
C LEU A 420 -13.73 13.70 -23.79
N ILE A 421 -14.03 13.49 -22.51
CA ILE A 421 -13.98 14.53 -21.47
C ILE A 421 -12.54 15.04 -21.29
N HIS A 422 -11.54 14.14 -21.32
CA HIS A 422 -10.14 14.52 -21.21
C HIS A 422 -9.53 15.09 -22.49
N ILE A 423 -10.20 14.89 -23.64
CA ILE A 423 -9.76 15.42 -24.94
C ILE A 423 -10.29 16.84 -25.18
N SER A 424 -11.42 17.18 -24.56
CA SER A 424 -12.12 18.44 -24.78
C SER A 424 -11.79 19.55 -23.77
N GLU A 425 -11.02 19.29 -22.72
CA GLU A 425 -10.57 20.36 -21.84
C GLU A 425 -9.49 21.21 -22.54
N PRO A 426 -9.81 22.50 -22.82
CA PRO A 426 -8.79 23.40 -23.29
C PRO A 426 -7.80 23.61 -22.17
N THR A 427 -6.54 23.29 -22.42
CA THR A 427 -5.39 23.69 -21.61
C THR A 427 -5.25 25.21 -21.63
N ARG A 428 -6.17 25.95 -21.04
CA ARG A 428 -5.96 27.34 -20.68
C ARG A 428 -5.55 27.37 -19.22
N PRO A 429 -4.35 27.86 -18.90
CA PRO A 429 -4.05 28.23 -17.53
C PRO A 429 -5.06 29.30 -17.12
N GLU A 430 -5.88 29.01 -16.14
CA GLU A 430 -6.66 30.06 -15.47
C GLU A 430 -5.65 31.04 -14.86
N PRO A 431 -5.81 32.36 -15.08
CA PRO A 431 -4.94 33.32 -14.41
C PRO A 431 -5.21 33.25 -12.90
N ILE A 432 -4.14 33.03 -12.15
CA ILE A 432 -4.14 33.10 -10.70
C ILE A 432 -4.48 34.56 -10.34
N SER A 433 -5.67 34.79 -9.84
CA SER A 433 -6.07 36.05 -9.22
C SER A 433 -5.86 35.99 -7.71
#